data_f4cd6b573e5afa8a532e5851fff32adc
#
_entry.id   f4cd6b573e5afa8a532e5851fff32adc
#
_cell.length_a   1.000
_cell.length_b   1.000
_cell.length_c   1.000
_cell.angle_alpha   90.00
_cell.angle_beta   90.00
_cell.angle_gamma   90.00
#
_symmetry.space_group_name_H-M   'P 1'
#
loop_
_entity.id
_entity.type
_entity.pdbx_description
1 polymer ?
#
loop_
_entity_poly.entity_id
_entity_poly.type
_entity_poly.pdbx_seq_one_letter_code
_entity_poly.pdbx_strand_id
1 'polypeptide(L)'
;MKVDARKSIAGRPFFCSWSGGKDSCLALYRAIRNGENPHSLLTILSEDGISTRSHALPKPLIEEQAKSLGLKPVFRSASWEQYEVEFISALHEFKKAGIETGVFGDIDVESHREWVRRVCGVAGVIPVYALWQRNRRELLKEFIDLGFKAQIVVINGQKLEKNFLGKTIQAQTITEMEEAGIDPSGELGEYHTVVTDGPMFSSKVEIKTAGQEHHEGYWFLKVDL
;
A
#
# COMPACT_ATOMS: atom_id res chain seq x y z
N MET A 1 29.19 -5.81 -4.37
CA MET A 1 28.76 -5.26 -5.66
C MET A 1 27.64 -4.26 -5.38
N LYS A 2 27.86 -2.98 -5.58
CA LYS A 2 26.78 -1.97 -5.48
C LYS A 2 25.85 -2.19 -6.67
N VAL A 3 24.64 -2.72 -6.42
CA VAL A 3 23.59 -2.76 -7.45
C VAL A 3 23.17 -1.32 -7.69
N ASP A 4 23.53 -0.82 -8.85
CA ASP A 4 23.15 0.53 -9.29
C ASP A 4 21.64 0.56 -9.48
N ALA A 5 20.93 1.22 -8.54
CA ALA A 5 19.48 1.31 -8.47
C ALA A 5 18.85 2.15 -9.61
N ARG A 6 19.62 2.47 -10.66
CA ARG A 6 19.23 3.34 -11.77
C ARG A 6 19.19 2.67 -13.15
N LYS A 7 19.18 1.33 -13.22
CA LYS A 7 18.82 0.71 -14.51
C LYS A 7 17.34 0.99 -14.74
N SER A 8 17.07 1.91 -15.64
CA SER A 8 15.72 2.19 -16.16
C SER A 8 15.03 0.88 -16.49
N ILE A 9 13.93 0.58 -15.80
CA ILE A 9 13.04 -0.56 -16.10
C ILE A 9 11.91 -0.11 -17.04
N ALA A 10 12.08 1.07 -17.69
CA ALA A 10 11.11 1.65 -18.61
C ALA A 10 10.61 0.60 -19.62
N GLY A 11 9.30 0.48 -19.74
CA GLY A 11 8.62 -0.45 -20.63
C GLY A 11 8.53 -1.90 -20.14
N ARG A 12 9.14 -2.27 -19.02
CA ARG A 12 9.02 -3.63 -18.47
C ARG A 12 7.72 -3.78 -17.67
N PRO A 13 7.05 -4.94 -17.79
CA PRO A 13 5.89 -5.21 -16.97
C PRO A 13 6.29 -5.39 -15.50
N PHE A 14 5.51 -4.81 -14.59
CA PHE A 14 5.71 -4.96 -13.15
C PHE A 14 4.41 -5.26 -12.41
N PHE A 15 4.49 -5.93 -11.27
CA PHE A 15 3.41 -5.96 -10.29
C PHE A 15 3.68 -4.93 -9.19
N CYS A 16 2.63 -4.37 -8.61
CA CYS A 16 2.74 -3.55 -7.42
C CYS A 16 2.26 -4.35 -6.19
N SER A 17 3.06 -4.37 -5.11
CA SER A 17 2.60 -4.84 -3.81
C SER A 17 1.57 -3.85 -3.29
N TRP A 18 0.30 -4.27 -3.21
CA TRP A 18 -0.84 -3.40 -3.05
C TRP A 18 -1.57 -3.64 -1.73
N SER A 19 -1.53 -2.66 -0.84
CA SER A 19 -2.28 -2.66 0.41
C SER A 19 -3.65 -1.96 0.30
N GLY A 20 -3.89 -1.21 -0.78
CA GLY A 20 -5.04 -0.31 -0.92
C GLY A 20 -4.85 1.05 -0.27
N GLY A 21 -3.71 1.28 0.41
CA GLY A 21 -3.38 2.50 1.13
C GLY A 21 -2.51 3.48 0.34
N LYS A 22 -2.23 4.62 0.97
CA LYS A 22 -1.56 5.79 0.37
C LYS A 22 -0.18 5.49 -0.22
N ASP A 23 0.65 4.69 0.47
CA ASP A 23 2.04 4.48 0.09
C ASP A 23 2.17 3.55 -1.12
N SER A 24 1.44 2.43 -1.13
CA SER A 24 1.37 1.55 -2.30
C SER A 24 0.81 2.29 -3.52
N CYS A 25 -0.17 3.18 -3.30
CA CYS A 25 -0.77 4.00 -4.36
C CYS A 25 0.23 5.02 -4.94
N LEU A 26 0.95 5.76 -4.08
CA LEU A 26 1.97 6.72 -4.52
C LEU A 26 3.15 6.02 -5.19
N ALA A 27 3.55 4.84 -4.71
CA ALA A 27 4.62 4.04 -5.32
C ALA A 27 4.24 3.59 -6.74
N LEU A 28 3.01 3.09 -6.92
CA LEU A 28 2.46 2.75 -8.23
C LEU A 28 2.46 3.96 -9.18
N TYR A 29 1.97 5.12 -8.72
CA TYR A 29 1.95 6.35 -9.50
C TYR A 29 3.34 6.75 -9.99
N ARG A 30 4.32 6.75 -9.10
CA ARG A 30 5.70 7.12 -9.45
C ARG A 30 6.32 6.15 -10.43
N ALA A 31 6.07 4.84 -10.30
CA ALA A 31 6.55 3.86 -11.25
C ALA A 31 5.97 4.10 -12.65
N ILE A 32 4.67 4.35 -12.75
CA ILE A 32 4.01 4.70 -14.02
C ILE A 32 4.59 5.98 -14.62
N ARG A 33 4.79 7.01 -13.79
CA ARG A 33 5.38 8.30 -14.25
C ARG A 33 6.82 8.18 -14.72
N ASN A 34 7.55 7.18 -14.24
CA ASN A 34 8.90 6.84 -14.71
C ASN A 34 8.90 6.02 -16.01
N GLY A 35 7.75 5.77 -16.61
CA GLY A 35 7.61 5.05 -17.87
C GLY A 35 7.59 3.53 -17.74
N GLU A 36 7.33 3.00 -16.54
CA GLU A 36 7.16 1.59 -16.30
C GLU A 36 5.74 1.13 -16.63
N ASN A 37 5.56 -0.13 -17.02
CA ASN A 37 4.27 -0.68 -17.47
C ASN A 37 3.61 -1.50 -16.36
N PRO A 38 2.56 -1.00 -15.66
CA PRO A 38 1.89 -1.74 -14.61
C PRO A 38 1.11 -2.92 -15.20
N HIS A 39 1.28 -4.11 -14.62
CA HIS A 39 0.58 -5.31 -15.05
C HIS A 39 -0.51 -5.72 -14.05
N SER A 40 -0.19 -5.75 -12.75
CA SER A 40 -1.10 -6.26 -11.73
C SER A 40 -0.81 -5.70 -10.33
N LEU A 41 -1.80 -5.86 -9.45
CA LEU A 41 -1.73 -5.53 -8.04
C LEU A 41 -1.71 -6.83 -7.22
N LEU A 42 -0.66 -7.07 -6.43
CA LEU A 42 -0.57 -8.21 -5.52
C LEU A 42 -1.03 -7.79 -4.12
N THR A 43 -2.06 -8.42 -3.62
CA THR A 43 -2.59 -8.19 -2.26
C THR A 43 -2.63 -9.50 -1.47
N ILE A 44 -2.08 -9.47 -0.26
CA ILE A 44 -2.22 -10.59 0.67
C ILE A 44 -3.42 -10.32 1.59
N LEU A 45 -4.36 -11.23 1.55
CA LEU A 45 -5.56 -11.23 2.38
C LEU A 45 -5.29 -11.96 3.71
N SER A 46 -6.17 -11.75 4.67
CA SER A 46 -6.30 -12.59 5.86
C SER A 46 -6.52 -14.05 5.47
N GLU A 47 -6.35 -14.96 6.42
CA GLU A 47 -6.43 -16.41 6.19
C GLU A 47 -7.80 -16.84 5.64
N ASP A 48 -8.86 -16.17 6.07
CA ASP A 48 -10.23 -16.37 5.59
C ASP A 48 -10.50 -15.84 4.18
N GLY A 49 -9.55 -15.07 3.62
CA GLY A 49 -9.67 -14.47 2.28
C GLY A 49 -10.65 -13.31 2.17
N ILE A 50 -11.13 -12.76 3.29
CA ILE A 50 -12.20 -11.74 3.30
C ILE A 50 -11.64 -10.33 3.20
N SER A 51 -10.54 -10.03 3.89
CA SER A 51 -9.99 -8.67 3.98
C SER A 51 -8.48 -8.64 3.84
N THR A 52 -7.92 -7.46 3.55
CA THR A 52 -6.47 -7.24 3.55
C THR A 52 -5.93 -7.32 4.97
N ARG A 53 -4.72 -7.84 5.10
CA ARG A 53 -4.16 -8.21 6.40
C ARG A 53 -3.93 -7.01 7.33
N SER A 54 -3.31 -5.95 6.85
CA SER A 54 -2.94 -4.81 7.72
C SER A 54 -3.98 -3.69 7.73
N HIS A 55 -4.65 -3.47 6.62
CA HIS A 55 -5.61 -2.38 6.45
C HIS A 55 -7.06 -2.81 6.72
N ALA A 56 -7.31 -4.10 6.88
CA ALA A 56 -8.65 -4.70 7.07
C ALA A 56 -9.67 -4.27 5.99
N LEU A 57 -9.21 -4.00 4.77
CA LEU A 57 -10.05 -3.60 3.65
C LEU A 57 -10.73 -4.83 3.05
N PRO A 58 -12.04 -4.81 2.80
CA PRO A 58 -12.74 -5.91 2.16
C PRO A 58 -12.16 -6.22 0.78
N LYS A 59 -12.06 -7.50 0.43
CA LYS A 59 -11.58 -7.93 -0.89
C LYS A 59 -12.32 -7.25 -2.04
N PRO A 60 -13.68 -7.10 -2.05
CA PRO A 60 -14.39 -6.40 -3.12
C PRO A 60 -13.93 -4.95 -3.31
N LEU A 61 -13.51 -4.26 -2.24
CA LEU A 61 -13.00 -2.91 -2.33
C LEU A 61 -11.65 -2.86 -3.08
N ILE A 62 -10.76 -3.81 -2.82
CA ILE A 62 -9.50 -3.95 -3.57
C ILE A 62 -9.77 -4.29 -5.05
N GLU A 63 -10.77 -5.11 -5.33
CA GLU A 63 -11.22 -5.42 -6.69
C GLU A 63 -11.73 -4.15 -7.41
N GLU A 64 -12.51 -3.30 -6.73
CA GLU A 64 -12.99 -2.05 -7.30
C GLU A 64 -11.86 -1.01 -7.50
N GLN A 65 -10.88 -0.93 -6.56
CA GLN A 65 -9.67 -0.14 -6.78
C GLN A 65 -8.92 -0.61 -8.03
N ALA A 66 -8.69 -1.91 -8.15
CA ALA A 66 -7.99 -2.50 -9.30
C ALA A 66 -8.72 -2.24 -10.63
N LYS A 67 -10.04 -2.37 -10.63
CA LYS A 67 -10.89 -2.07 -11.79
C LYS A 67 -10.80 -0.58 -12.18
N SER A 68 -10.88 0.32 -11.22
CA SER A 68 -10.76 1.77 -11.45
C SER A 68 -9.37 2.15 -11.98
N LEU A 69 -8.33 1.43 -11.56
CA LEU A 69 -6.96 1.60 -12.06
C LEU A 69 -6.70 0.89 -13.40
N GLY A 70 -7.65 0.09 -13.90
CA GLY A 70 -7.48 -0.71 -15.11
C GLY A 70 -6.44 -1.83 -14.96
N LEU A 71 -6.21 -2.34 -13.74
CA LEU A 71 -5.19 -3.33 -13.41
C LEU A 71 -5.82 -4.64 -12.92
N LYS A 72 -5.10 -5.74 -13.13
CA LYS A 72 -5.52 -7.06 -12.67
C LYS A 72 -5.21 -7.23 -11.18
N PRO A 73 -6.18 -7.49 -10.29
CA PRO A 73 -5.89 -7.88 -8.92
C PRO A 73 -5.42 -9.34 -8.87
N VAL A 74 -4.41 -9.59 -8.05
CA VAL A 74 -3.90 -10.93 -7.72
C VAL A 74 -3.93 -11.07 -6.21
N PHE A 75 -4.64 -12.07 -5.71
CA PHE A 75 -4.82 -12.31 -4.29
C PHE A 75 -4.11 -13.58 -3.85
N ARG A 76 -3.58 -13.55 -2.62
CA ARG A 76 -3.18 -14.70 -1.83
C ARG A 76 -3.79 -14.55 -0.44
N SER A 77 -4.14 -15.64 0.19
CA SER A 77 -4.60 -15.63 1.58
C SER A 77 -3.57 -16.33 2.44
N ALA A 78 -3.24 -15.77 3.60
CA ALA A 78 -2.20 -16.32 4.47
C ALA A 78 -2.47 -16.02 5.93
N SER A 79 -2.08 -16.91 6.83
CA SER A 79 -1.80 -16.58 8.23
C SER A 79 -0.49 -15.76 8.33
N TRP A 80 -0.15 -15.23 9.51
CA TRP A 80 1.15 -14.56 9.68
C TRP A 80 2.33 -15.51 9.48
N GLU A 81 2.18 -16.77 9.84
CA GLU A 81 3.19 -17.81 9.68
C GLU A 81 3.39 -18.18 8.21
N GLN A 82 2.34 -18.15 7.42
CA GLN A 82 2.34 -18.51 6.00
C GLN A 82 2.60 -17.31 5.06
N TYR A 83 2.57 -16.10 5.60
CA TYR A 83 2.64 -14.87 4.80
C TYR A 83 3.81 -14.85 3.81
N GLU A 84 5.00 -15.16 4.29
CA GLU A 84 6.20 -15.17 3.46
C GLU A 84 6.16 -16.25 2.39
N VAL A 85 5.70 -17.44 2.73
CA VAL A 85 5.61 -18.57 1.79
C VAL A 85 4.65 -18.24 0.65
N GLU A 86 3.46 -17.72 0.98
CA GLU A 86 2.46 -17.34 -0.01
C GLU A 86 2.92 -16.15 -0.85
N PHE A 87 3.64 -15.20 -0.25
CA PHE A 87 4.22 -14.08 -0.99
C PHE A 87 5.25 -14.56 -2.00
N ILE A 88 6.21 -15.40 -1.59
CA ILE A 88 7.23 -15.98 -2.48
C ILE A 88 6.58 -16.82 -3.58
N SER A 89 5.54 -17.59 -3.27
CA SER A 89 4.77 -18.36 -4.27
C SER A 89 4.20 -17.46 -5.35
N ALA A 90 3.57 -16.33 -4.97
CA ALA A 90 3.06 -15.35 -5.93
C ALA A 90 4.19 -14.75 -6.79
N LEU A 91 5.35 -14.44 -6.19
CA LEU A 91 6.51 -13.93 -6.92
C LEU A 91 7.02 -14.93 -7.98
N HIS A 92 7.07 -16.22 -7.65
CA HIS A 92 7.44 -17.26 -8.62
C HIS A 92 6.46 -17.35 -9.80
N GLU A 93 5.16 -17.18 -9.55
CA GLU A 93 4.16 -17.15 -10.62
C GLU A 93 4.34 -15.93 -11.53
N PHE A 94 4.59 -14.74 -10.95
CA PHE A 94 4.93 -13.56 -11.74
C PHE A 94 6.17 -13.77 -12.59
N LYS A 95 7.22 -14.33 -12.01
CA LYS A 95 8.46 -14.63 -12.74
C LYS A 95 8.22 -15.59 -13.91
N LYS A 96 7.42 -16.65 -13.71
CA LYS A 96 7.02 -17.58 -14.79
C LYS A 96 6.20 -16.90 -15.90
N ALA A 97 5.42 -15.87 -15.55
CA ALA A 97 4.66 -15.06 -16.49
C ALA A 97 5.49 -13.96 -17.18
N GLY A 98 6.82 -13.90 -16.92
CA GLY A 98 7.70 -12.87 -17.48
C GLY A 98 7.63 -11.52 -16.77
N ILE A 99 6.99 -11.45 -15.60
CA ILE A 99 6.93 -10.24 -14.77
C ILE A 99 8.05 -10.32 -13.73
N GLU A 100 9.16 -9.67 -14.02
CA GLU A 100 10.39 -9.80 -13.22
C GLU A 100 10.62 -8.64 -12.25
N THR A 101 9.70 -7.69 -12.20
CA THR A 101 9.85 -6.48 -11.38
C THR A 101 8.65 -6.32 -10.46
N GLY A 102 8.92 -5.99 -9.19
CA GLY A 102 7.91 -5.65 -8.20
C GLY A 102 8.13 -4.25 -7.63
N VAL A 103 7.08 -3.44 -7.57
CA VAL A 103 7.10 -2.10 -6.97
C VAL A 103 6.54 -2.17 -5.56
N PHE A 104 7.24 -1.52 -4.62
CA PHE A 104 6.95 -1.54 -3.19
C PHE A 104 6.85 -0.12 -2.64
N GLY A 105 5.94 0.08 -1.69
CA GLY A 105 5.64 1.37 -1.06
C GLY A 105 6.45 1.68 0.20
N ASP A 106 7.51 0.93 0.49
CA ASP A 106 8.35 1.14 1.67
C ASP A 106 9.12 2.46 1.57
N ILE A 107 9.15 3.22 2.68
CA ILE A 107 9.77 4.56 2.73
C ILE A 107 11.18 4.52 3.34
N ASP A 108 11.32 4.07 4.59
CA ASP A 108 12.62 4.16 5.30
C ASP A 108 12.81 3.10 6.42
N VAL A 109 11.87 2.18 6.60
CA VAL A 109 11.99 1.10 7.59
C VAL A 109 12.88 -0.02 7.04
N GLU A 110 14.16 -0.08 7.48
CA GLU A 110 15.16 -1.00 6.91
C GLU A 110 14.75 -2.47 7.03
N SER A 111 14.10 -2.89 8.12
CA SER A 111 13.63 -4.27 8.28
C SER A 111 12.61 -4.68 7.21
N HIS A 112 11.76 -3.77 6.76
CA HIS A 112 10.82 -4.02 5.65
C HIS A 112 11.58 -4.21 4.34
N ARG A 113 12.54 -3.33 4.06
CA ARG A 113 13.39 -3.43 2.87
C ARG A 113 14.20 -4.72 2.83
N GLU A 114 14.78 -5.11 3.97
CA GLU A 114 15.54 -6.36 4.08
C GLU A 114 14.66 -7.57 3.78
N TRP A 115 13.45 -7.59 4.35
CA TRP A 115 12.47 -8.63 4.07
C TRP A 115 12.11 -8.69 2.57
N VAL A 116 11.74 -7.56 1.97
CA VAL A 116 11.41 -7.47 0.53
C VAL A 116 12.59 -7.94 -0.33
N ARG A 117 13.83 -7.50 -0.02
CA ARG A 117 15.03 -7.94 -0.76
C ARG A 117 15.24 -9.43 -0.68
N ARG A 118 15.01 -10.02 0.49
CA ARG A 118 15.16 -11.45 0.71
C ARG A 118 14.14 -12.26 -0.09
N VAL A 119 12.85 -11.95 0.03
CA VAL A 119 11.79 -12.69 -0.68
C VAL A 119 11.87 -12.51 -2.20
N CYS A 120 12.18 -11.31 -2.66
CA CYS A 120 12.42 -11.06 -4.09
C CYS A 120 13.67 -11.80 -4.59
N GLY A 121 14.73 -11.85 -3.78
CA GLY A 121 15.97 -12.59 -4.11
C GLY A 121 15.71 -14.08 -4.28
N VAL A 122 14.89 -14.69 -3.42
CA VAL A 122 14.50 -16.12 -3.52
C VAL A 122 13.75 -16.38 -4.83
N ALA A 123 12.86 -15.50 -5.23
CA ALA A 123 12.06 -15.67 -6.45
C ALA A 123 12.76 -15.18 -7.73
N GLY A 124 13.92 -14.53 -7.63
CA GLY A 124 14.60 -13.91 -8.77
C GLY A 124 13.85 -12.71 -9.35
N VAL A 125 13.13 -11.97 -8.50
CA VAL A 125 12.40 -10.74 -8.83
C VAL A 125 13.22 -9.52 -8.43
N ILE A 126 13.14 -8.45 -9.20
CA ILE A 126 13.83 -7.18 -8.94
C ILE A 126 12.90 -6.26 -8.15
N PRO A 127 13.21 -5.93 -6.88
CA PRO A 127 12.41 -4.98 -6.12
C PRO A 127 12.73 -3.54 -6.52
N VAL A 128 11.70 -2.72 -6.69
CA VAL A 128 11.77 -1.27 -6.93
C VAL A 128 11.09 -0.55 -5.78
N TYR A 129 11.83 0.33 -5.13
CA TYR A 129 11.37 1.11 -3.99
C TYR A 129 11.18 2.57 -4.42
N ALA A 130 9.99 2.88 -4.91
CA ALA A 130 9.69 4.18 -5.51
C ALA A 130 9.69 5.34 -4.49
N LEU A 131 9.55 5.02 -3.19
CA LEU A 131 9.48 6.00 -2.10
C LEU A 131 10.72 5.99 -1.20
N TRP A 132 11.67 5.08 -1.42
CA TRP A 132 12.76 4.81 -0.48
C TRP A 132 13.61 6.04 -0.15
N GLN A 133 13.83 6.26 1.17
CA GLN A 133 14.60 7.36 1.74
C GLN A 133 14.15 8.75 1.28
N ARG A 134 12.88 8.89 0.92
CA ARG A 134 12.27 10.21 0.69
C ARG A 134 11.75 10.79 2.00
N ASN A 135 11.77 12.11 2.07
CA ASN A 135 11.19 12.79 3.22
C ASN A 135 9.69 12.46 3.35
N ARG A 136 9.29 11.94 4.51
CA ARG A 136 7.92 11.46 4.80
C ARG A 136 6.88 12.56 4.57
N ARG A 137 7.16 13.79 5.06
CA ARG A 137 6.25 14.93 4.92
C ARG A 137 6.13 15.37 3.47
N GLU A 138 7.22 15.35 2.69
CA GLU A 138 7.20 15.65 1.26
C GLU A 138 6.38 14.63 0.46
N LEU A 139 6.44 13.34 0.81
CA LEU A 139 5.61 12.29 0.20
C LEU A 139 4.12 12.52 0.48
N LEU A 140 3.76 12.89 1.70
CA LEU A 140 2.36 13.24 2.03
C LEU A 140 1.89 14.48 1.29
N LYS A 141 2.75 15.50 1.22
CA LYS A 141 2.44 16.71 0.45
C LYS A 141 2.25 16.39 -1.03
N GLU A 142 3.14 15.61 -1.62
CA GLU A 142 3.01 15.15 -3.01
C GLU A 142 1.71 14.39 -3.25
N PHE A 143 1.36 13.44 -2.35
CA PHE A 143 0.13 12.69 -2.42
C PHE A 143 -1.12 13.60 -2.46
N ILE A 144 -1.14 14.62 -1.60
CA ILE A 144 -2.25 15.58 -1.52
C ILE A 144 -2.27 16.49 -2.75
N ASP A 145 -1.13 17.05 -3.15
CA ASP A 145 -1.00 17.98 -4.27
C ASP A 145 -1.36 17.32 -5.61
N LEU A 146 -1.09 16.02 -5.75
CA LEU A 146 -1.52 15.22 -6.90
C LEU A 146 -3.04 14.98 -6.93
N GLY A 147 -3.76 15.30 -5.87
CA GLY A 147 -5.21 15.14 -5.78
C GLY A 147 -5.69 13.78 -5.32
N PHE A 148 -4.80 12.90 -4.86
CA PHE A 148 -5.21 11.64 -4.25
C PHE A 148 -6.10 11.86 -3.01
N LYS A 149 -7.05 10.94 -2.80
CA LYS A 149 -7.94 10.93 -1.63
C LYS A 149 -7.75 9.63 -0.88
N ALA A 150 -7.35 9.75 0.38
CA ALA A 150 -7.20 8.62 1.29
C ALA A 150 -7.91 8.90 2.61
N GLN A 151 -8.56 7.88 3.16
CA GLN A 151 -9.23 7.94 4.46
C GLN A 151 -8.53 7.01 5.44
N ILE A 152 -8.39 7.44 6.70
CA ILE A 152 -7.84 6.62 7.79
C ILE A 152 -8.88 5.58 8.19
N VAL A 153 -8.52 4.30 8.08
CA VAL A 153 -9.43 3.18 8.36
C VAL A 153 -8.99 2.30 9.51
N VAL A 154 -7.72 2.36 9.90
CA VAL A 154 -7.20 1.67 11.09
C VAL A 154 -6.36 2.64 11.89
N ILE A 155 -6.49 2.61 13.20
CA ILE A 155 -5.68 3.40 14.14
C ILE A 155 -5.15 2.49 15.25
N ASN A 156 -3.86 2.62 15.55
CA ASN A 156 -3.31 2.11 16.80
C ASN A 156 -3.71 3.05 17.94
N GLY A 157 -4.61 2.61 18.81
CA GLY A 157 -5.16 3.42 19.90
C GLY A 157 -4.15 3.79 20.98
N GLN A 158 -2.95 3.20 20.99
CA GLN A 158 -1.85 3.58 21.87
C GLN A 158 -1.00 4.73 21.32
N LYS A 159 -1.10 5.00 20.01
CA LYS A 159 -0.26 5.98 19.29
C LYS A 159 -1.07 7.16 18.74
N LEU A 160 -2.32 6.95 18.38
CA LEU A 160 -3.14 7.97 17.75
C LEU A 160 -4.55 7.96 18.34
N GLU A 161 -5.09 9.15 18.58
CA GLU A 161 -6.44 9.29 19.13
C GLU A 161 -7.53 8.81 18.14
N LYS A 162 -8.57 8.19 18.69
CA LYS A 162 -9.69 7.66 17.93
C LYS A 162 -10.38 8.69 17.01
N ASN A 163 -10.34 9.96 17.34
CA ASN A 163 -10.94 11.06 16.56
C ASN A 163 -10.33 11.23 15.15
N PHE A 164 -9.17 10.61 14.89
CA PHE A 164 -8.58 10.56 13.55
C PHE A 164 -9.18 9.46 12.67
N LEU A 165 -9.87 8.48 13.24
CA LEU A 165 -10.50 7.41 12.47
C LEU A 165 -11.59 8.00 11.56
N GLY A 166 -11.49 7.72 10.26
CA GLY A 166 -12.39 8.26 9.25
C GLY A 166 -11.97 9.61 8.68
N LYS A 167 -10.94 10.28 9.24
CA LYS A 167 -10.44 11.53 8.64
C LYS A 167 -9.75 11.25 7.29
N THR A 168 -9.89 12.20 6.39
CA THR A 168 -9.15 12.19 5.11
C THR A 168 -7.74 12.72 5.33
N ILE A 169 -6.76 12.14 4.63
CA ILE A 169 -5.38 12.65 4.58
C ILE A 169 -5.38 13.96 3.78
N GLN A 170 -5.19 15.07 4.47
CA GLN A 170 -5.15 16.43 3.94
C GLN A 170 -4.26 17.32 4.81
N ALA A 171 -3.92 18.52 4.35
CA ALA A 171 -2.97 19.40 5.05
C ALA A 171 -3.37 19.66 6.52
N GLN A 172 -4.66 19.87 6.79
CA GLN A 172 -5.16 20.07 8.15
C GLN A 172 -4.92 18.82 9.02
N THR A 173 -5.22 17.63 8.53
CA THR A 173 -5.03 16.35 9.27
C THR A 173 -3.56 16.13 9.59
N ILE A 174 -2.66 16.47 8.67
CA ILE A 174 -1.21 16.40 8.87
C ILE A 174 -0.79 17.35 10.00
N THR A 175 -1.24 18.60 9.97
CA THR A 175 -0.93 19.59 11.00
C THR A 175 -1.44 19.14 12.38
N GLU A 176 -2.67 18.64 12.47
CA GLU A 176 -3.22 18.11 13.72
C GLU A 176 -2.40 16.95 14.30
N MET A 177 -1.88 16.05 13.45
CA MET A 177 -0.99 14.97 13.89
C MET A 177 0.38 15.50 14.37
N GLU A 178 0.98 16.43 13.62
CA GLU A 178 2.24 17.07 13.99
C GLU A 178 2.13 17.83 15.33
N GLU A 179 1.05 18.57 15.57
CA GLU A 179 0.76 19.27 16.83
C GLU A 179 0.58 18.28 18.00
N ALA A 180 0.06 17.09 17.74
CA ALA A 180 -0.04 16.01 18.72
C ALA A 180 1.29 15.23 18.91
N GLY A 181 2.38 15.60 18.20
CA GLY A 181 3.68 14.92 18.28
C GLY A 181 3.70 13.57 17.59
N ILE A 182 2.77 13.32 16.65
CA ILE A 182 2.62 12.07 15.91
C ILE A 182 3.30 12.20 14.55
N ASP A 183 3.96 11.14 14.09
CA ASP A 183 4.43 11.07 12.71
C ASP A 183 3.24 10.98 11.74
N PRO A 184 3.01 12.02 10.91
CA PRO A 184 1.85 12.05 10.04
C PRO A 184 1.93 11.08 8.87
N SER A 185 3.08 10.40 8.66
CA SER A 185 3.21 9.38 7.61
C SER A 185 2.61 8.03 7.99
N GLY A 186 2.48 7.74 9.28
CA GLY A 186 1.99 6.46 9.78
C GLY A 186 2.98 5.30 9.67
N GLU A 187 4.28 5.59 9.39
CA GLU A 187 5.31 4.57 9.15
C GLU A 187 5.71 3.77 10.39
N LEU A 188 5.39 4.25 11.56
CA LEU A 188 5.63 3.56 12.82
C LEU A 188 4.39 2.77 13.31
N GLY A 189 3.40 2.58 12.43
CA GLY A 189 2.18 1.83 12.70
C GLY A 189 1.14 2.61 13.51
N GLU A 190 1.07 3.93 13.31
CA GLU A 190 0.06 4.78 13.92
C GLU A 190 -1.32 4.56 13.30
N TYR A 191 -1.37 4.41 11.99
CA TYR A 191 -2.62 4.23 11.25
C TYR A 191 -2.41 3.57 9.87
N HIS A 192 -3.52 3.10 9.29
CA HIS A 192 -3.60 2.67 7.90
C HIS A 192 -4.73 3.37 7.16
N THR A 193 -4.62 3.44 5.84
CA THR A 193 -5.54 4.20 4.98
C THR A 193 -6.15 3.33 3.89
N VAL A 194 -7.27 3.82 3.33
CA VAL A 194 -7.82 3.38 2.05
C VAL A 194 -7.78 4.54 1.07
N VAL A 195 -7.26 4.32 -0.13
CA VAL A 195 -7.32 5.31 -1.23
C VAL A 195 -8.60 5.10 -2.02
N THR A 196 -9.32 6.18 -2.25
CA THR A 196 -10.63 6.14 -2.92
C THR A 196 -10.65 6.88 -4.25
N ASP A 197 -9.66 7.77 -4.50
CA ASP A 197 -9.61 8.57 -5.71
C ASP A 197 -8.19 9.12 -5.96
N GLY A 198 -7.93 9.55 -7.19
CA GLY A 198 -6.67 10.18 -7.58
C GLY A 198 -6.42 10.16 -9.09
N PRO A 199 -5.30 10.71 -9.56
CA PRO A 199 -5.05 10.93 -10.99
C PRO A 199 -4.92 9.66 -11.85
N MET A 200 -4.80 8.48 -11.22
CA MET A 200 -4.74 7.19 -11.92
C MET A 200 -6.10 6.48 -11.97
N PHE A 201 -7.06 6.91 -11.15
CA PHE A 201 -8.37 6.28 -11.05
C PHE A 201 -9.27 6.76 -12.18
N SER A 202 -9.86 5.85 -12.93
CA SER A 202 -10.85 6.17 -13.99
C SER A 202 -12.20 6.59 -13.41
N SER A 203 -12.49 6.17 -12.17
CA SER A 203 -13.66 6.53 -11.39
C SER A 203 -13.34 6.46 -9.90
N LYS A 204 -13.95 7.33 -9.12
CA LYS A 204 -13.85 7.28 -7.66
C LYS A 204 -14.42 5.97 -7.13
N VAL A 205 -13.74 5.36 -6.17
CA VAL A 205 -14.24 4.21 -5.42
C VAL A 205 -15.12 4.72 -4.28
N GLU A 206 -16.41 4.53 -4.43
CA GLU A 206 -17.37 4.95 -3.40
C GLU A 206 -17.38 3.96 -2.25
N ILE A 207 -17.09 4.45 -1.05
CA ILE A 207 -17.11 3.65 0.16
C ILE A 207 -18.19 4.13 1.11
N LYS A 208 -18.80 3.17 1.81
CA LYS A 208 -19.76 3.42 2.88
C LYS A 208 -19.15 3.01 4.21
N THR A 209 -19.38 3.81 5.23
CA THR A 209 -18.96 3.46 6.59
C THR A 209 -20.04 2.58 7.23
N ALA A 210 -19.67 1.36 7.60
CA ALA A 210 -20.57 0.37 8.20
C ALA A 210 -20.44 0.25 9.74
N GLY A 211 -19.63 1.12 10.36
CA GLY A 211 -19.41 1.15 11.80
C GLY A 211 -17.94 1.20 12.21
N GLN A 212 -17.70 1.01 13.49
CA GLN A 212 -16.34 0.98 14.06
C GLN A 212 -16.21 -0.22 14.99
N GLU A 213 -15.04 -0.84 15.00
CA GLU A 213 -14.68 -1.93 15.90
C GLU A 213 -13.38 -1.63 16.63
N HIS A 214 -13.22 -2.21 17.82
CA HIS A 214 -11.97 -2.17 18.57
C HIS A 214 -11.52 -3.59 18.86
N HIS A 215 -10.32 -3.93 18.45
CA HIS A 215 -9.72 -5.24 18.67
C HIS A 215 -8.20 -5.11 18.88
N GLU A 216 -7.69 -5.77 19.92
CA GLU A 216 -6.24 -5.81 20.25
C GLU A 216 -5.54 -4.43 20.27
N GLY A 217 -6.23 -3.40 20.78
CA GLY A 217 -5.67 -2.04 20.87
C GLY A 217 -5.79 -1.22 19.58
N TYR A 218 -6.35 -1.77 18.52
CA TYR A 218 -6.60 -1.07 17.26
C TYR A 218 -8.07 -0.73 17.09
N TRP A 219 -8.34 0.45 16.53
CA TRP A 219 -9.65 0.85 16.06
C TRP A 219 -9.74 0.66 14.56
N PHE A 220 -10.80 0.04 14.11
CA PHE A 220 -11.11 -0.23 12.71
C PHE A 220 -12.36 0.52 12.29
N LEU A 221 -12.28 1.25 11.18
CA LEU A 221 -13.46 1.76 10.48
C LEU A 221 -13.91 0.68 9.50
N LYS A 222 -15.07 0.10 9.74
CA LYS A 222 -15.67 -0.82 8.77
C LYS A 222 -16.11 -0.04 7.55
N VAL A 223 -15.56 -0.41 6.41
CA VAL A 223 -15.89 0.16 5.11
C VAL A 223 -16.43 -0.91 4.18
N ASP A 224 -17.39 -0.53 3.36
CA ASP A 224 -18.01 -1.37 2.33
C ASP A 224 -18.20 -0.54 1.05
N LEU A 225 -18.62 -1.16 -0.07
CA LEU A 225 -18.93 -0.53 -1.36
C LEU A 225 -20.35 0.00 -1.45
#